data_3d7a3170e298303515acd6e1dc5696f6
#
_entry.id   3d7a3170e298303515acd6e1dc5696f6
#
_cell.length_a   1.000
_cell.length_b   1.000
_cell.length_c   1.000
_cell.angle_alpha   90.00
_cell.angle_beta   90.00
_cell.angle_gamma   90.00
#
_symmetry.space_group_name_H-M   'P 1'
#
loop_
_entity.id
_entity.type
_entity.pdbx_description
1 polymer ?
#
loop_
_entity_poly.entity_id
_entity_poly.type
_entity_poly.pdbx_seq_one_letter_code
_entity_poly.pdbx_strand_id
1 'polypeptide(L)'
;DLKEKSCNQLSGGQLQMVLIARALVKNPEVLILDEPESNLDLRNQMRVLSIIEKLSHEDGRAVILNTHFPTNALKISDTSLLLRNNSYLFGRSQDIITEENIREFFKIACSIVSVPVGDRVVKGIIPLDFI
;
A
#
# COMPACT_ATOMS: atom_id res chain seq x y z
N ASP A 1 -17.36 20.26 8.20
CA ASP A 1 -17.14 19.28 9.24
C ASP A 1 -17.74 17.94 8.77
N LEU A 2 -17.01 16.81 8.90
CA LEU A 2 -17.49 15.48 8.46
C LEU A 2 -18.43 14.83 9.49
N LYS A 3 -18.45 15.32 10.71
CA LYS A 3 -19.24 14.73 11.82
C LYS A 3 -20.74 14.69 11.55
N GLU A 4 -21.25 15.71 10.84
CA GLU A 4 -22.68 15.85 10.55
C GLU A 4 -23.11 15.19 9.23
N LYS A 5 -22.14 14.58 8.49
CA LYS A 5 -22.43 13.94 7.22
C LYS A 5 -22.75 12.46 7.40
N SER A 6 -23.78 11.99 6.72
CA SER A 6 -23.99 10.56 6.56
C SER A 6 -22.94 9.95 5.64
N CYS A 7 -22.65 8.64 5.77
CA CYS A 7 -21.66 7.94 4.94
C CYS A 7 -21.91 8.13 3.43
N ASN A 8 -23.17 8.21 3.01
CA ASN A 8 -23.56 8.40 1.60
C ASN A 8 -23.22 9.80 1.04
N GLN A 9 -22.87 10.75 1.90
CA GLN A 9 -22.48 12.12 1.52
C GLN A 9 -20.97 12.30 1.52
N LEU A 10 -20.21 11.26 1.85
CA LEU A 10 -18.75 11.30 1.86
C LEU A 10 -18.21 10.94 0.48
N SER A 11 -17.12 11.62 0.07
CA SER A 11 -16.32 11.12 -1.05
C SER A 11 -15.63 9.79 -0.68
N GLY A 12 -15.22 9.01 -1.69
CA GLY A 12 -14.52 7.73 -1.43
C GLY A 12 -13.32 7.90 -0.50
N GLY A 13 -12.49 8.93 -0.71
CA GLY A 13 -11.35 9.22 0.17
C GLY A 13 -11.77 9.63 1.58
N GLN A 14 -12.86 10.39 1.74
CA GLN A 14 -13.38 10.75 3.06
C GLN A 14 -13.92 9.52 3.80
N LEU A 15 -14.66 8.66 3.09
CA LEU A 15 -15.16 7.40 3.65
C LEU A 15 -14.02 6.50 4.11
N GLN A 16 -12.97 6.36 3.29
CA GLN A 16 -11.80 5.55 3.63
C GLN A 16 -11.09 6.07 4.89
N MET A 17 -10.94 7.38 5.04
CA MET A 17 -10.38 7.98 6.26
C MET A 17 -11.24 7.68 7.48
N VAL A 18 -12.56 7.73 7.35
CA VAL A 18 -13.50 7.38 8.45
C VAL A 18 -13.39 5.90 8.82
N LEU A 19 -13.24 5.00 7.84
CA LEU A 19 -13.08 3.57 8.09
C LEU A 19 -11.76 3.27 8.83
N ILE A 20 -10.65 3.89 8.42
CA ILE A 20 -9.37 3.77 9.12
C ILE A 20 -9.49 4.34 10.54
N ALA A 21 -10.07 5.52 10.70
CA ALA A 21 -10.28 6.13 12.01
C ALA A 21 -11.14 5.22 12.92
N ARG A 22 -12.20 4.62 12.39
CA ARG A 22 -13.04 3.66 13.12
C ARG A 22 -12.26 2.43 13.58
N ALA A 23 -11.39 1.88 12.74
CA ALA A 23 -10.54 0.74 13.09
C ALA A 23 -9.57 1.10 14.23
N LEU A 24 -9.12 2.33 14.31
CA LEU A 24 -8.17 2.82 15.31
C LEU A 24 -8.81 3.17 16.68
N VAL A 25 -10.13 3.32 16.76
CA VAL A 25 -10.83 3.70 18.02
C VAL A 25 -10.51 2.78 19.19
N LYS A 26 -10.34 1.47 18.93
CA LYS A 26 -10.00 0.48 19.94
C LYS A 26 -8.53 0.38 20.26
N ASN A 27 -7.71 1.26 19.70
CA ASN A 27 -6.25 1.26 19.86
C ASN A 27 -5.59 -0.12 19.58
N PRO A 28 -5.83 -0.74 18.42
CA PRO A 28 -5.34 -2.08 18.11
C PRO A 28 -3.83 -2.10 17.97
N GLU A 29 -3.20 -3.19 18.41
CA GLU A 29 -1.77 -3.46 18.16
C GLU A 29 -1.51 -3.90 16.72
N VAL A 30 -2.48 -4.59 16.12
CA VAL A 30 -2.42 -5.11 14.75
C VAL A 30 -3.56 -4.52 13.94
N LEU A 31 -3.25 -3.95 12.78
CA LEU A 31 -4.23 -3.40 11.84
C LEU A 31 -4.15 -4.18 10.52
N ILE A 32 -5.28 -4.70 10.06
CA ILE A 32 -5.39 -5.41 8.78
C ILE A 32 -6.22 -4.55 7.83
N LEU A 33 -5.64 -4.21 6.69
CA LEU A 33 -6.25 -3.36 5.68
C LEU A 33 -6.29 -4.10 4.34
N ASP A 34 -7.48 -4.16 3.75
CA ASP A 34 -7.71 -4.78 2.46
C ASP A 34 -7.93 -3.68 1.41
N GLU A 35 -6.97 -3.55 0.50
CA GLU A 35 -6.95 -2.56 -0.59
C GLU A 35 -7.37 -1.14 -0.16
N PRO A 36 -6.80 -0.56 0.91
CA PRO A 36 -7.29 0.70 1.46
C PRO A 36 -7.08 1.90 0.53
N GLU A 37 -6.25 1.78 -0.49
CA GLU A 37 -5.98 2.81 -1.50
C GLU A 37 -6.81 2.64 -2.79
N SER A 38 -7.55 1.54 -2.93
CA SER A 38 -8.33 1.27 -4.14
C SER A 38 -9.47 2.27 -4.34
N ASN A 39 -9.76 2.60 -5.61
CA ASN A 39 -10.81 3.54 -6.01
C ASN A 39 -10.63 4.97 -5.47
N LEU A 40 -9.43 5.34 -5.04
CA LEU A 40 -9.08 6.68 -4.62
C LEU A 40 -8.31 7.42 -5.71
N ASP A 41 -8.48 8.76 -5.76
CA ASP A 41 -7.57 9.60 -6.52
C ASP A 41 -6.14 9.57 -5.95
N LEU A 42 -5.16 9.94 -6.73
CA LEU A 42 -3.75 9.89 -6.36
C LEU A 42 -3.44 10.61 -5.05
N ARG A 43 -4.08 11.76 -4.80
CA ARG A 43 -3.89 12.54 -3.56
C ARG A 43 -4.38 11.77 -2.33
N ASN A 44 -5.54 11.15 -2.42
CA ASN A 44 -6.12 10.37 -1.34
C ASN A 44 -5.37 9.03 -1.15
N GLN A 45 -4.90 8.38 -2.22
CA GLN A 45 -4.00 7.23 -2.12
C GLN A 45 -2.74 7.58 -1.31
N MET A 46 -2.07 8.66 -1.66
CA MET A 46 -0.88 9.13 -0.94
C MET A 46 -1.14 9.42 0.53
N ARG A 47 -2.31 10.00 0.86
CA ARG A 47 -2.71 10.24 2.25
C ARG A 47 -2.89 8.93 3.04
N VAL A 48 -3.59 7.95 2.45
CA VAL A 48 -3.79 6.64 3.08
C VAL A 48 -2.44 5.98 3.35
N LEU A 49 -1.57 5.91 2.36
CA LEU A 49 -0.25 5.30 2.51
C LEU A 49 0.60 6.02 3.57
N SER A 50 0.58 7.34 3.61
CA SER A 50 1.29 8.11 4.64
C SER A 50 0.76 7.86 6.06
N ILE A 51 -0.56 7.67 6.22
CA ILE A 51 -1.15 7.30 7.52
C ILE A 51 -0.70 5.88 7.92
N ILE A 52 -0.71 4.93 6.99
CA ILE A 52 -0.27 3.55 7.24
C ILE A 52 1.20 3.53 7.69
N GLU A 53 2.06 4.23 6.95
CA GLU A 53 3.48 4.37 7.26
C GLU A 53 3.68 4.93 8.68
N LYS A 54 2.98 6.00 9.02
CA LYS A 54 3.02 6.60 10.36
C LYS A 54 2.58 5.63 11.45
N LEU A 55 1.46 4.92 11.26
CA LEU A 55 0.95 3.95 12.23
C LEU A 55 1.95 2.82 12.49
N SER A 56 2.68 2.38 11.47
CA SER A 56 3.69 1.34 11.59
C SER A 56 4.98 1.86 12.23
N HIS A 57 5.56 2.92 11.67
CA HIS A 57 6.92 3.36 12.03
C HIS A 57 6.97 4.28 13.25
N GLU A 58 5.97 5.16 13.44
CA GLU A 58 5.96 6.09 14.56
C GLU A 58 5.17 5.54 15.76
N ASP A 59 4.00 4.93 15.51
CA ASP A 59 3.12 4.44 16.58
C ASP A 59 3.43 2.98 16.96
N GLY A 60 4.37 2.30 16.24
CA GLY A 60 4.84 0.94 16.53
C GLY A 60 3.78 -0.15 16.34
N ARG A 61 2.78 0.07 15.50
CA ARG A 61 1.71 -0.92 15.22
C ARG A 61 2.16 -1.90 14.14
N ALA A 62 1.77 -3.15 14.27
CA ALA A 62 1.87 -4.10 13.18
C ALA A 62 0.75 -3.82 12.16
N VAL A 63 1.11 -3.54 10.91
CA VAL A 63 0.14 -3.32 9.83
C VAL A 63 0.29 -4.39 8.77
N ILE A 64 -0.81 -5.08 8.47
CA ILE A 64 -0.92 -6.02 7.34
C ILE A 64 -1.74 -5.34 6.26
N LEU A 65 -1.12 -5.11 5.12
CA LEU A 65 -1.74 -4.46 3.97
C LEU A 65 -1.88 -5.46 2.82
N ASN A 66 -3.11 -5.75 2.39
CA ASN A 66 -3.34 -6.39 1.11
C ASN A 66 -3.49 -5.31 0.04
N THR A 67 -2.74 -5.43 -1.05
CA THR A 67 -2.77 -4.48 -2.18
C THR A 67 -2.42 -5.19 -3.49
N HIS A 68 -3.01 -4.74 -4.58
CA HIS A 68 -2.62 -5.15 -5.93
C HIS A 68 -1.64 -4.15 -6.60
N PHE A 69 -1.16 -3.16 -5.85
CA PHE A 69 -0.15 -2.20 -6.30
C PHE A 69 1.22 -2.52 -5.69
N PRO A 70 2.07 -3.32 -6.36
CA PRO A 70 3.38 -3.70 -5.81
C PRO A 70 4.31 -2.49 -5.58
N THR A 71 4.10 -1.38 -6.31
CA THR A 71 4.78 -0.10 -6.05
C THR A 71 4.52 0.41 -4.63
N ASN A 72 3.28 0.27 -4.13
CA ASN A 72 2.93 0.71 -2.78
C ASN A 72 3.62 -0.16 -1.73
N ALA A 73 3.61 -1.49 -1.92
CA ALA A 73 4.32 -2.41 -1.05
C ALA A 73 5.84 -2.13 -1.03
N LEU A 74 6.46 -1.92 -2.20
CA LEU A 74 7.88 -1.57 -2.30
C LEU A 74 8.23 -0.27 -1.56
N LYS A 75 7.26 0.63 -1.43
CA LYS A 75 7.44 1.98 -0.88
C LYS A 75 7.32 2.04 0.64
N ILE A 76 6.38 1.28 1.22
CA ILE A 76 6.02 1.41 2.64
C ILE A 76 6.15 0.13 3.47
N SER A 77 6.38 -1.05 2.84
CA SER A 77 6.41 -2.32 3.56
C SER A 77 7.83 -2.82 3.81
N ASP A 78 8.12 -3.25 5.03
CA ASP A 78 9.39 -3.88 5.39
C ASP A 78 9.48 -5.28 4.76
N THR A 79 8.40 -6.05 4.87
CA THR A 79 8.27 -7.41 4.32
C THR A 79 7.04 -7.51 3.43
N SER A 80 7.13 -8.35 2.43
CA SER A 80 6.04 -8.62 1.50
C SER A 80 5.83 -10.12 1.28
N LEU A 81 4.62 -10.46 0.93
CA LEU A 81 4.22 -11.79 0.49
C LEU A 81 3.61 -11.64 -0.91
N LEU A 82 4.29 -12.15 -1.93
CA LEU A 82 3.74 -12.28 -3.28
C LEU A 82 2.98 -13.60 -3.37
N LEU A 83 1.73 -13.55 -3.83
CA LEU A 83 0.87 -14.71 -3.96
C LEU A 83 0.45 -14.93 -5.41
N ARG A 84 0.49 -16.20 -5.86
CA ARG A 84 -0.03 -16.59 -7.15
C ARG A 84 -0.42 -18.06 -7.14
N ASN A 85 -1.71 -18.36 -7.39
CA ASN A 85 -2.25 -19.72 -7.41
C ASN A 85 -1.65 -20.59 -6.29
N ASN A 86 -0.81 -21.58 -6.64
CA ASN A 86 -0.20 -22.51 -5.70
C ASN A 86 1.26 -22.15 -5.33
N SER A 87 1.68 -20.92 -5.55
CA SER A 87 3.04 -20.46 -5.24
C SER A 87 3.01 -19.16 -4.44
N TYR A 88 4.02 -18.97 -3.61
CA TYR A 88 4.23 -17.75 -2.88
C TYR A 88 5.72 -17.44 -2.73
N LEU A 89 6.03 -16.18 -2.53
CA LEU A 89 7.35 -15.70 -2.20
C LEU A 89 7.24 -14.71 -1.04
N PHE A 90 7.95 -14.98 0.06
CA PHE A 90 7.95 -14.14 1.27
C PHE A 90 9.36 -13.67 1.59
N GLY A 91 9.52 -12.40 1.95
CA GLY A 91 10.81 -11.83 2.33
C GLY A 91 10.77 -10.31 2.49
N ARG A 92 11.95 -9.70 2.60
CA ARG A 92 12.04 -8.24 2.60
C ARG A 92 11.50 -7.68 1.29
N SER A 93 10.69 -6.65 1.36
CA SER A 93 10.04 -6.07 0.18
C SER A 93 11.04 -5.67 -0.91
N GLN A 94 12.18 -5.12 -0.51
CA GLN A 94 13.23 -4.71 -1.45
C GLN A 94 13.93 -5.88 -2.15
N ASP A 95 13.95 -7.06 -1.53
CA ASP A 95 14.64 -8.24 -2.04
C ASP A 95 13.73 -9.07 -2.94
N ILE A 96 12.42 -9.11 -2.65
CA ILE A 96 11.48 -9.95 -3.39
C ILE A 96 10.64 -9.20 -4.43
N ILE A 97 10.47 -7.89 -4.30
CA ILE A 97 9.81 -7.08 -5.33
C ILE A 97 10.87 -6.67 -6.36
N THR A 98 11.15 -7.57 -7.30
CA THR A 98 12.09 -7.42 -8.40
C THR A 98 11.36 -7.47 -9.74
N GLU A 99 11.98 -6.98 -10.81
CA GLU A 99 11.40 -7.06 -12.17
C GLU A 99 11.10 -8.50 -12.57
N GLU A 100 11.96 -9.45 -12.20
CA GLU A 100 11.79 -10.87 -12.45
C GLU A 100 10.57 -11.43 -11.71
N ASN A 101 10.44 -11.18 -10.41
CA ASN A 101 9.32 -11.66 -9.60
C ASN A 101 8.01 -10.99 -10.00
N ILE A 102 8.01 -9.69 -10.33
CA ILE A 102 6.83 -9.03 -10.88
C ILE A 102 6.42 -9.65 -12.21
N ARG A 103 7.38 -9.95 -13.09
CA ARG A 103 7.11 -10.68 -14.33
C ARG A 103 6.47 -12.05 -14.08
N GLU A 104 7.00 -12.80 -13.12
CA GLU A 104 6.49 -14.14 -12.80
C GLU A 104 5.09 -14.08 -12.17
N PHE A 105 4.90 -13.27 -11.13
CA PHE A 105 3.69 -13.25 -10.32
C PHE A 105 2.54 -12.45 -10.97
N PHE A 106 2.83 -11.32 -11.61
CA PHE A 106 1.82 -10.42 -12.20
C PHE A 106 1.66 -10.56 -13.71
N LYS A 107 2.56 -11.29 -14.39
CA LYS A 107 2.53 -11.48 -15.85
C LYS A 107 2.65 -10.19 -16.65
N ILE A 108 3.48 -9.29 -16.17
CA ILE A 108 3.83 -8.04 -16.84
C ILE A 108 5.34 -7.87 -16.92
N ALA A 109 5.82 -7.29 -18.01
CA ALA A 109 7.16 -6.71 -18.05
C ALA A 109 7.12 -5.34 -17.38
N CYS A 110 8.11 -5.07 -16.54
CA CYS A 110 8.21 -3.77 -15.86
C CYS A 110 9.67 -3.34 -15.73
N SER A 111 9.88 -2.07 -15.40
CA SER A 111 11.16 -1.55 -14.93
C SER A 111 11.00 -0.93 -13.56
N ILE A 112 11.94 -1.23 -12.65
CA ILE A 112 12.01 -0.62 -11.32
C ILE A 112 12.96 0.56 -11.38
N VAL A 113 12.40 1.76 -11.23
CA VAL A 113 13.16 3.01 -11.26
C VAL A 113 13.40 3.53 -9.86
N SER A 114 14.57 4.13 -9.65
CA SER A 114 14.94 4.80 -8.41
C SER A 114 15.09 6.29 -8.66
N VAL A 115 14.34 7.11 -7.93
CA VAL A 115 14.35 8.56 -8.07
C VAL A 115 14.82 9.19 -6.77
N PRO A 116 15.93 9.97 -6.78
CA PRO A 116 16.33 10.72 -5.60
C PRO A 116 15.33 11.85 -5.32
N VAL A 117 14.88 11.95 -4.07
CA VAL A 117 13.95 12.98 -3.60
C VAL A 117 14.47 13.53 -2.27
N GLY A 118 15.19 14.65 -2.29
CA GLY A 118 15.91 15.15 -1.13
C GLY A 118 16.97 14.15 -0.67
N ASP A 119 16.95 13.79 0.61
CA ASP A 119 17.92 12.85 1.22
C ASP A 119 17.51 11.38 1.11
N ARG A 120 16.42 11.07 0.42
CA ARG A 120 15.91 9.70 0.25
C ARG A 120 15.79 9.29 -1.21
N VAL A 121 15.81 7.99 -1.45
CA VAL A 121 15.56 7.40 -2.77
C VAL A 121 14.16 6.77 -2.76
N VAL A 122 13.32 7.19 -3.70
CA VAL A 122 11.99 6.62 -3.89
C VAL A 122 12.04 5.65 -5.07
N LYS A 123 11.57 4.42 -4.84
CA LYS A 123 11.46 3.42 -5.92
C LYS A 123 10.03 3.39 -6.45
N GLY A 124 9.91 3.16 -7.75
CA GLY A 124 8.64 2.99 -8.44
C GLY A 124 8.71 1.89 -9.48
N ILE A 125 7.60 1.24 -9.76
CA ILE A 125 7.47 0.21 -10.80
C ILE A 125 6.74 0.82 -11.98
N ILE A 126 7.37 0.78 -13.15
CA ILE A 126 6.79 1.24 -14.41
C ILE A 126 6.42 0.00 -15.22
N PRO A 127 5.11 -0.32 -15.38
CA PRO A 127 4.69 -1.37 -16.30
C PRO A 127 5.07 -1.01 -17.73
N LEU A 128 5.55 -1.99 -18.51
CA LEU A 128 6.01 -1.80 -19.87
C LEU A 128 5.12 -2.55 -20.87
N ASP A 129 4.81 -3.83 -20.58
CA ASP A 129 4.04 -4.67 -21.50
C ASP A 129 3.44 -5.88 -20.79
N PHE A 130 2.46 -6.52 -21.42
CA PHE A 130 1.92 -7.82 -21.01
C PHE A 130 2.82 -8.96 -21.49
N ILE A 131 2.80 -10.10 -20.76
CA ILE A 131 3.57 -11.31 -21.10
C ILE A 131 2.63 -12.51 -21.22
#